data_06bab6d1f50350eb5462c095535df9a8
#
_entry.id   06bab6d1f50350eb5462c095535df9a8
#
_cell.length_a   1.000
_cell.length_b   1.000
_cell.length_c   1.000
_cell.angle_alpha   90.00
_cell.angle_beta   90.00
_cell.angle_gamma   90.00
#
_symmetry.space_group_name_H-M   'P 1'
#
loop_
_entity.id
_entity.type
_entity.pdbx_description
1 polymer ?
#
loop_
_entity_poly.entity_id
_entity_poly.type
_entity_poly.pdbx_seq_one_letter_code
_entity_poly.pdbx_strand_id
1 'polypeptide(L)'
;MKRLLLGPRSVTEALRANAAELSVVYVSDEGRRELAEIADLAQKKKVVLEARTPHELDALAKGARHQGVVAIGGTYPYLSFEELIEQLPEPALLVALDEVTDPHNFGAIVRSAVAFGAHGVITLKQRAAPVTPVVVRASAGATEHARIARVTNLAQSLLSLSNSGFDVIGLAAEGAADLRTLSSSQGSRVLVVGSEGRGLRRLVRERCTELVRIPMAGPIESLNASVAAAIALYALTAP
;
A
#
# COMPACT_ATOMS: atom_id res chain seq x y z
N MET A 1 1.93 -6.27 -18.62
CA MET A 1 3.08 -5.34 -18.80
C MET A 1 4.11 -5.69 -17.75
N LYS A 2 5.36 -5.93 -18.11
CA LYS A 2 6.42 -6.24 -17.14
C LYS A 2 6.60 -5.06 -16.17
N ARG A 3 6.69 -5.31 -14.87
CA ARG A 3 6.96 -4.27 -13.86
C ARG A 3 8.45 -4.21 -13.56
N LEU A 4 8.93 -3.01 -13.24
CA LEU A 4 10.28 -2.76 -12.77
C LEU A 4 10.24 -2.52 -11.27
N LEU A 5 11.16 -3.16 -10.54
CA LEU A 5 11.43 -2.87 -9.16
C LEU A 5 12.81 -2.22 -9.06
N LEU A 6 12.89 -1.07 -8.43
CA LEU A 6 14.08 -0.23 -8.41
C LEU A 6 14.61 -0.06 -6.99
N GLY A 7 15.88 -0.37 -6.83
CA GLY A 7 16.61 -0.21 -5.58
C GLY A 7 16.61 -1.44 -4.67
N PRO A 8 17.64 -1.55 -3.80
CA PRO A 8 17.89 -2.74 -2.99
C PRO A 8 16.69 -3.16 -2.15
N ARG A 9 16.08 -2.23 -1.41
CA ARG A 9 14.94 -2.53 -0.51
C ARG A 9 13.76 -3.13 -1.25
N SER A 10 13.34 -2.51 -2.36
CA SER A 10 12.20 -3.00 -3.16
C SER A 10 12.45 -4.41 -3.70
N VAL A 11 13.67 -4.68 -4.15
CA VAL A 11 14.04 -5.99 -4.71
C VAL A 11 14.19 -7.03 -3.61
N THR A 12 14.76 -6.68 -2.45
CA THR A 12 14.83 -7.57 -1.29
C THR A 12 13.44 -8.00 -0.83
N GLU A 13 12.49 -7.06 -0.69
CA GLU A 13 11.13 -7.40 -0.27
C GLU A 13 10.40 -8.25 -1.32
N ALA A 14 10.61 -7.99 -2.61
CA ALA A 14 10.06 -8.84 -3.67
C ALA A 14 10.63 -10.25 -3.65
N LEU A 15 11.93 -10.42 -3.41
CA LEU A 15 12.55 -11.75 -3.26
C LEU A 15 12.03 -12.49 -2.03
N ARG A 16 11.71 -11.79 -0.95
CA ARG A 16 11.15 -12.38 0.28
C ARG A 16 9.71 -12.83 0.09
N ALA A 17 8.87 -11.99 -0.50
CA ALA A 17 7.42 -12.18 -0.58
C ALA A 17 6.95 -12.90 -1.85
N ASN A 18 7.47 -12.50 -3.01
CA ASN A 18 6.93 -12.87 -4.32
C ASN A 18 8.03 -13.24 -5.33
N ALA A 19 9.02 -14.02 -4.92
CA ALA A 19 10.16 -14.39 -5.78
C ALA A 19 9.75 -15.05 -7.10
N ALA A 20 8.67 -15.84 -7.09
CA ALA A 20 8.14 -16.53 -8.28
C ALA A 20 7.67 -15.54 -9.37
N GLU A 21 7.31 -14.32 -9.00
CA GLU A 21 6.91 -13.27 -9.92
C GLU A 21 8.09 -12.52 -10.55
N LEU A 22 9.33 -12.78 -10.08
CA LEU A 22 10.52 -12.15 -10.62
C LEU A 22 11.12 -12.99 -11.74
N SER A 23 11.37 -12.35 -12.88
CA SER A 23 12.03 -13.00 -14.02
C SER A 23 13.56 -12.95 -13.89
N VAL A 24 14.10 -11.82 -13.40
CA VAL A 24 15.55 -11.60 -13.27
C VAL A 24 15.82 -10.42 -12.34
N VAL A 25 16.93 -10.49 -11.64
CA VAL A 25 17.50 -9.39 -10.85
C VAL A 25 18.83 -8.98 -11.48
N TYR A 26 18.99 -7.71 -11.78
CA TYR A 26 20.22 -7.10 -12.26
C TYR A 26 20.90 -6.33 -11.14
N VAL A 27 22.20 -6.49 -11.01
CA VAL A 27 23.02 -5.81 -10.01
C VAL A 27 24.26 -5.19 -10.66
N SER A 28 24.65 -3.99 -10.20
CA SER A 28 25.95 -3.43 -10.57
C SER A 28 27.04 -3.90 -9.63
N ASP A 29 28.27 -3.97 -10.14
CA ASP A 29 29.45 -4.57 -9.48
C ASP A 29 30.00 -3.72 -8.30
N GLU A 30 29.22 -2.80 -7.76
CA GLU A 30 29.64 -1.86 -6.70
C GLU A 30 29.45 -2.47 -5.30
N GLY A 31 30.10 -3.57 -4.99
CA GLY A 31 30.40 -4.21 -3.69
C GLY A 31 29.69 -3.72 -2.41
N ARG A 32 28.37 -3.51 -2.42
CA ARG A 32 27.61 -3.09 -1.25
C ARG A 32 27.11 -4.30 -0.44
N ARG A 33 27.11 -4.20 0.88
CA ARG A 33 26.59 -5.25 1.80
C ARG A 33 25.17 -5.71 1.42
N GLU A 34 24.33 -4.78 0.93
CA GLU A 34 22.96 -5.06 0.49
C GLU A 34 22.91 -5.99 -0.73
N LEU A 35 23.96 -6.00 -1.58
CA LEU A 35 24.03 -6.90 -2.73
C LEU A 35 24.29 -8.36 -2.31
N ALA A 36 24.99 -8.58 -1.22
CA ALA A 36 25.23 -9.93 -0.70
C ALA A 36 23.93 -10.58 -0.22
N GLU A 37 23.08 -9.83 0.45
CA GLU A 37 21.74 -10.30 0.86
C GLU A 37 20.84 -10.62 -0.35
N ILE A 38 20.84 -9.75 -1.36
CA ILE A 38 20.08 -9.98 -2.59
C ILE A 38 20.56 -11.23 -3.32
N ALA A 39 21.87 -11.44 -3.40
CA ALA A 39 22.46 -12.61 -4.04
C ALA A 39 22.08 -13.92 -3.31
N ASP A 40 22.16 -13.93 -1.98
CA ASP A 40 21.76 -15.06 -1.16
C ASP A 40 20.25 -15.38 -1.33
N LEU A 41 19.39 -14.35 -1.28
CA LEU A 41 17.95 -14.52 -1.49
C LEU A 41 17.63 -15.00 -2.91
N ALA A 42 18.25 -14.42 -3.93
CA ALA A 42 18.04 -14.83 -5.32
C ALA A 42 18.43 -16.30 -5.53
N GLN A 43 19.57 -16.71 -4.98
CA GLN A 43 20.03 -18.11 -5.03
C GLN A 43 19.04 -19.06 -4.32
N LYS A 44 18.65 -18.74 -3.08
CA LYS A 44 17.68 -19.54 -2.30
C LYS A 44 16.33 -19.66 -2.99
N LYS A 45 15.88 -18.59 -3.66
CA LYS A 45 14.60 -18.53 -4.35
C LYS A 45 14.67 -18.94 -5.82
N LYS A 46 15.86 -19.32 -6.31
CA LYS A 46 16.11 -19.73 -7.72
C LYS A 46 15.73 -18.64 -8.74
N VAL A 47 15.91 -17.37 -8.38
CA VAL A 47 15.73 -16.23 -9.28
C VAL A 47 17.06 -15.93 -9.97
N VAL A 48 17.02 -15.70 -11.27
CA VAL A 48 18.20 -15.36 -12.07
C VAL A 48 18.81 -14.06 -11.58
N LEU A 49 20.11 -14.05 -11.29
CA LEU A 49 20.88 -12.87 -10.92
C LEU A 49 21.94 -12.61 -11.99
N GLU A 50 21.96 -11.43 -12.58
CA GLU A 50 22.90 -11.03 -13.64
C GLU A 50 23.60 -9.71 -13.27
N ALA A 51 24.91 -9.67 -13.50
CA ALA A 51 25.67 -8.43 -13.41
C ALA A 51 25.39 -7.51 -14.62
N ARG A 52 25.26 -6.21 -14.39
CA ARG A 52 25.11 -5.18 -15.40
C ARG A 52 25.92 -3.96 -15.02
N THR A 53 26.37 -3.22 -16.04
CA THR A 53 27.02 -1.91 -15.81
C THR A 53 26.01 -0.89 -15.28
N PRO A 54 26.46 0.14 -14.54
CA PRO A 54 25.58 1.23 -14.11
C PRO A 54 24.82 1.89 -15.27
N HIS A 55 25.45 2.06 -16.41
CA HIS A 55 24.84 2.62 -17.61
C HIS A 55 23.67 1.77 -18.16
N GLU A 56 23.83 0.44 -18.17
CA GLU A 56 22.74 -0.48 -18.57
C GLU A 56 21.57 -0.43 -17.59
N LEU A 57 21.86 -0.31 -16.27
CA LEU A 57 20.82 -0.17 -15.26
C LEU A 57 20.08 1.16 -15.37
N ASP A 58 20.78 2.28 -15.67
CA ASP A 58 20.18 3.58 -15.91
C ASP A 58 19.23 3.54 -17.12
N ALA A 59 19.63 2.85 -18.20
CA ALA A 59 18.80 2.67 -19.37
C ALA A 59 17.51 1.85 -19.04
N LEU A 60 17.63 0.78 -18.26
CA LEU A 60 16.49 -0.02 -17.80
C LEU A 60 15.57 0.80 -16.87
N ALA A 61 16.16 1.54 -15.95
CA ALA A 61 15.43 2.37 -14.98
C ALA A 61 14.83 3.66 -15.58
N LYS A 62 15.15 3.97 -16.86
CA LYS A 62 14.75 5.21 -17.54
C LYS A 62 15.09 6.47 -16.74
N GLY A 63 16.29 6.51 -16.18
CA GLY A 63 16.81 7.60 -15.36
C GLY A 63 16.26 7.64 -13.92
N ALA A 64 15.42 6.70 -13.52
CA ALA A 64 14.96 6.62 -12.14
C ALA A 64 16.07 6.03 -11.24
N ARG A 65 16.17 6.53 -10.00
CA ARG A 65 17.20 6.10 -9.04
C ARG A 65 17.03 4.63 -8.66
N HIS A 66 18.01 3.79 -9.00
CA HIS A 66 17.99 2.33 -8.78
C HIS A 66 19.07 1.85 -7.80
N GLN A 67 20.02 2.67 -7.39
CA GLN A 67 21.06 2.34 -6.41
C GLN A 67 21.82 1.03 -6.73
N GLY A 68 22.09 0.75 -8.00
CA GLY A 68 22.79 -0.44 -8.45
C GLY A 68 21.96 -1.72 -8.52
N VAL A 69 20.63 -1.66 -8.32
CA VAL A 69 19.76 -2.84 -8.34
C VAL A 69 18.48 -2.57 -9.12
N VAL A 70 18.17 -3.45 -10.07
CA VAL A 70 16.92 -3.44 -10.84
C VAL A 70 16.41 -4.87 -10.95
N ALA A 71 15.13 -5.10 -10.68
CA ALA A 71 14.49 -6.38 -10.98
C ALA A 71 13.35 -6.22 -11.98
N ILE A 72 13.14 -7.25 -12.79
CA ILE A 72 12.01 -7.36 -13.70
C ILE A 72 11.07 -8.43 -13.19
N GLY A 73 9.81 -8.05 -13.00
CA GLY A 73 8.73 -8.97 -12.60
C GLY A 73 7.58 -8.99 -13.59
N GLY A 74 6.63 -9.88 -13.33
CA GLY A 74 5.34 -9.95 -14.03
C GLY A 74 4.46 -8.72 -13.78
N THR A 75 3.20 -8.79 -14.16
CA THR A 75 2.20 -7.77 -13.77
C THR A 75 1.96 -7.84 -12.27
N TYR A 76 1.67 -6.68 -11.64
CA TYR A 76 1.32 -6.70 -10.22
C TYR A 76 0.05 -7.55 -9.99
N PRO A 77 0.07 -8.52 -9.06
CA PRO A 77 -1.04 -9.45 -8.83
C PRO A 77 -2.15 -8.79 -7.98
N TYR A 78 -2.92 -7.90 -8.60
CA TYR A 78 -4.12 -7.37 -7.93
C TYR A 78 -5.15 -8.47 -7.72
N LEU A 79 -5.79 -8.43 -6.57
CA LEU A 79 -6.95 -9.26 -6.27
C LEU A 79 -8.25 -8.61 -6.77
N SER A 80 -9.27 -9.42 -7.02
CA SER A 80 -10.65 -8.96 -7.02
C SER A 80 -11.09 -8.66 -5.57
N PHE A 81 -12.23 -8.00 -5.41
CA PHE A 81 -12.79 -7.73 -4.08
C PHE A 81 -13.15 -9.04 -3.37
N GLU A 82 -13.75 -9.97 -4.09
CA GLU A 82 -14.18 -11.28 -3.62
C GLU A 82 -13.00 -12.11 -3.12
N GLU A 83 -11.93 -12.22 -3.94
CA GLU A 83 -10.70 -12.93 -3.56
C GLU A 83 -10.04 -12.34 -2.30
N LEU A 84 -10.11 -11.01 -2.12
CA LEU A 84 -9.59 -10.39 -0.90
C LEU A 84 -10.41 -10.80 0.31
N ILE A 85 -11.76 -10.72 0.23
CA ILE A 85 -12.65 -11.00 1.35
C ILE A 85 -12.57 -12.46 1.79
N GLU A 86 -12.50 -13.40 0.86
CA GLU A 86 -12.37 -14.84 1.14
C GLU A 86 -11.12 -15.21 1.95
N GLN A 87 -10.09 -14.37 1.90
CA GLN A 87 -8.80 -14.62 2.56
C GLN A 87 -8.63 -13.86 3.89
N LEU A 88 -9.65 -13.16 4.36
CA LEU A 88 -9.54 -12.38 5.59
C LEU A 88 -9.64 -13.24 6.84
N PRO A 89 -8.84 -12.95 7.87
CA PRO A 89 -9.07 -13.49 9.20
C PRO A 89 -10.24 -12.77 9.90
N GLU A 90 -10.67 -13.30 11.03
CA GLU A 90 -11.57 -12.62 11.96
C GLU A 90 -10.86 -12.42 13.31
N PRO A 91 -10.78 -11.17 13.80
CA PRO A 91 -11.18 -9.92 13.14
C PRO A 91 -10.20 -9.46 12.05
N ALA A 92 -10.68 -8.69 11.07
CA ALA A 92 -9.89 -8.14 9.99
C ALA A 92 -9.78 -6.61 10.04
N LEU A 93 -8.63 -6.07 9.65
CA LEU A 93 -8.43 -4.64 9.39
C LEU A 93 -8.13 -4.42 7.90
N LEU A 94 -8.92 -3.59 7.25
CA LEU A 94 -8.74 -3.18 5.86
C LEU A 94 -8.47 -1.68 5.76
N VAL A 95 -7.84 -1.27 4.65
CA VAL A 95 -7.71 0.15 4.26
C VAL A 95 -8.38 0.34 2.92
N ALA A 96 -9.29 1.29 2.81
CA ALA A 96 -9.98 1.63 1.57
C ALA A 96 -9.60 3.05 1.12
N LEU A 97 -9.21 3.20 -0.15
CA LEU A 97 -8.66 4.44 -0.70
C LEU A 97 -9.63 5.07 -1.70
N ASP A 98 -10.13 6.25 -1.37
CA ASP A 98 -11.07 6.99 -2.21
C ASP A 98 -10.34 8.06 -3.04
N GLU A 99 -10.08 7.75 -4.31
CA GLU A 99 -9.42 8.61 -5.30
C GLU A 99 -8.02 9.10 -4.87
N VAL A 100 -7.23 8.26 -4.22
CA VAL A 100 -5.82 8.55 -3.94
C VAL A 100 -5.03 8.38 -5.24
N THR A 101 -4.71 9.48 -5.90
CA THR A 101 -4.09 9.52 -7.24
C THR A 101 -2.58 9.75 -7.20
N ASP A 102 -2.06 10.33 -6.11
CA ASP A 102 -0.61 10.50 -5.95
C ASP A 102 0.07 9.18 -5.62
N PRO A 103 1.04 8.72 -6.44
CA PRO A 103 1.76 7.47 -6.20
C PRO A 103 2.61 7.48 -4.93
N HIS A 104 3.08 8.65 -4.46
CA HIS A 104 3.83 8.74 -3.21
C HIS A 104 2.92 8.49 -2.01
N ASN A 105 1.75 9.11 -1.98
CA ASN A 105 0.76 8.88 -0.94
C ASN A 105 0.27 7.43 -0.94
N PHE A 106 -0.06 6.90 -2.11
CA PHE A 106 -0.47 5.51 -2.21
C PHE A 106 0.60 4.55 -1.66
N GLY A 107 1.86 4.72 -2.06
CA GLY A 107 2.96 3.90 -1.56
C GLY A 107 3.18 4.04 -0.05
N ALA A 108 3.11 5.26 0.50
CA ALA A 108 3.26 5.52 1.93
C ALA A 108 2.11 4.92 2.75
N ILE A 109 0.86 5.00 2.25
CA ILE A 109 -0.31 4.39 2.90
C ILE A 109 -0.17 2.86 2.90
N VAL A 110 0.19 2.24 1.78
CA VAL A 110 0.41 0.79 1.71
C VAL A 110 1.50 0.35 2.68
N ARG A 111 2.59 1.12 2.80
CA ARG A 111 3.66 0.83 3.77
C ARG A 111 3.14 0.87 5.21
N SER A 112 2.37 1.87 5.57
CA SER A 112 1.77 1.99 6.90
C SER A 112 0.75 0.87 7.15
N ALA A 113 -0.09 0.55 6.17
CA ALA A 113 -1.05 -0.54 6.24
C ALA A 113 -0.38 -1.88 6.56
N VAL A 114 0.69 -2.23 5.81
CA VAL A 114 1.47 -3.45 6.07
C VAL A 114 2.16 -3.41 7.44
N ALA A 115 2.76 -2.26 7.80
CA ALA A 115 3.49 -2.11 9.06
C ALA A 115 2.57 -2.25 10.29
N PHE A 116 1.32 -1.80 10.19
CA PHE A 116 0.31 -1.89 11.25
C PHE A 116 -0.62 -3.11 11.12
N GLY A 117 -0.25 -4.10 10.29
CA GLY A 117 -0.96 -5.37 10.22
C GLY A 117 -2.32 -5.32 9.53
N ALA A 118 -2.57 -4.34 8.65
CA ALA A 118 -3.76 -4.37 7.81
C ALA A 118 -3.73 -5.59 6.87
N HIS A 119 -4.84 -6.28 6.77
CA HIS A 119 -4.99 -7.54 6.03
C HIS A 119 -5.22 -7.33 4.54
N GLY A 120 -5.56 -6.10 4.12
CA GLY A 120 -5.72 -5.76 2.72
C GLY A 120 -5.93 -4.27 2.47
N VAL A 121 -5.69 -3.86 1.22
CA VAL A 121 -5.93 -2.50 0.74
C VAL A 121 -6.90 -2.57 -0.43
N ILE A 122 -7.95 -1.77 -0.39
CA ILE A 122 -8.95 -1.63 -1.46
C ILE A 122 -8.72 -0.29 -2.15
N THR A 123 -8.56 -0.30 -3.47
CA THR A 123 -8.40 0.92 -4.27
C THR A 123 -9.27 0.87 -5.52
N LEU A 124 -9.44 2.00 -6.19
CA LEU A 124 -10.24 2.08 -7.40
C LEU A 124 -9.47 1.56 -8.64
N LYS A 125 -10.19 0.95 -9.58
CA LYS A 125 -9.64 0.59 -10.92
C LYS A 125 -9.28 1.83 -11.74
N GLN A 126 -10.05 2.90 -11.57
CA GLN A 126 -9.86 4.20 -12.24
C GLN A 126 -9.79 5.31 -11.20
N ARG A 127 -9.19 6.44 -11.55
CA ARG A 127 -9.03 7.60 -10.65
C ARG A 127 -8.25 7.27 -9.37
N ALA A 128 -7.32 6.34 -9.45
CA ALA A 128 -6.39 5.98 -8.38
C ALA A 128 -5.01 5.64 -8.96
N ALA A 129 -3.97 5.84 -8.20
CA ALA A 129 -2.62 5.48 -8.61
C ALA A 129 -2.51 3.94 -8.75
N PRO A 130 -2.01 3.41 -9.88
CA PRO A 130 -1.67 2.00 -9.98
C PRO A 130 -0.33 1.72 -9.28
N VAL A 131 -0.06 0.45 -8.95
CA VAL A 131 1.26 0.03 -8.45
C VAL A 131 2.30 0.15 -9.58
N THR A 132 3.05 1.23 -9.52
CA THR A 132 4.15 1.57 -10.44
C THR A 132 5.49 1.45 -9.72
N PRO A 133 6.66 1.53 -10.42
CA PRO A 133 7.95 1.58 -9.75
C PRO A 133 8.08 2.71 -8.72
N VAL A 134 7.37 3.83 -8.91
CA VAL A 134 7.32 4.95 -7.95
C VAL A 134 6.60 4.51 -6.67
N VAL A 135 5.46 3.83 -6.78
CA VAL A 135 4.68 3.30 -5.64
C VAL A 135 5.48 2.25 -4.88
N VAL A 136 6.10 1.29 -5.60
CA VAL A 136 6.95 0.26 -4.98
C VAL A 136 8.08 0.89 -4.18
N ARG A 137 8.74 1.91 -4.72
CA ARG A 137 9.80 2.64 -4.04
C ARG A 137 9.28 3.46 -2.86
N ALA A 138 8.17 4.18 -3.01
CA ALA A 138 7.55 4.96 -1.94
C ALA A 138 7.12 4.08 -0.77
N SER A 139 6.64 2.87 -1.07
CA SER A 139 6.31 1.86 -0.06
C SER A 139 7.53 1.14 0.53
N ALA A 140 8.75 1.42 0.05
CA ALA A 140 9.97 0.66 0.39
C ALA A 140 9.82 -0.86 0.16
N GLY A 141 9.04 -1.27 -0.85
CA GLY A 141 8.75 -2.66 -1.17
C GLY A 141 7.58 -3.29 -0.43
N ALA A 142 6.91 -2.57 0.48
CA ALA A 142 5.76 -3.10 1.21
C ALA A 142 4.60 -3.55 0.31
N THR A 143 4.51 -3.02 -0.93
CA THR A 143 3.56 -3.51 -1.94
C THR A 143 3.70 -5.00 -2.22
N GLU A 144 4.88 -5.58 -2.03
CA GLU A 144 5.12 -7.00 -2.29
C GLU A 144 4.48 -7.92 -1.23
N HIS A 145 4.21 -7.38 -0.04
CA HIS A 145 3.53 -8.06 1.05
C HIS A 145 2.03 -7.71 1.13
N ALA A 146 1.63 -6.63 0.45
CA ALA A 146 0.27 -6.13 0.54
C ALA A 146 -0.69 -6.91 -0.38
N ARG A 147 -1.85 -7.29 0.14
CA ARG A 147 -2.99 -7.76 -0.65
C ARG A 147 -3.77 -6.55 -1.13
N ILE A 148 -3.67 -6.21 -2.42
CA ILE A 148 -4.33 -5.02 -2.97
C ILE A 148 -5.44 -5.44 -3.90
N ALA A 149 -6.69 -5.15 -3.53
CA ALA A 149 -7.86 -5.36 -4.38
C ALA A 149 -8.22 -4.08 -5.14
N ARG A 150 -8.67 -4.24 -6.40
CA ARG A 150 -9.13 -3.13 -7.23
C ARG A 150 -10.63 -3.24 -7.51
N VAL A 151 -11.38 -2.20 -7.13
CA VAL A 151 -12.83 -2.14 -7.30
C VAL A 151 -13.25 -1.04 -8.29
N THR A 152 -14.39 -1.22 -8.92
CA THR A 152 -14.96 -0.19 -9.80
C THR A 152 -15.78 0.83 -9.01
N ASN A 153 -16.47 0.38 -7.95
CA ASN A 153 -17.34 1.19 -7.11
C ASN A 153 -17.02 0.99 -5.63
N LEU A 154 -16.25 1.93 -5.07
CA LEU A 154 -15.84 1.84 -3.65
C LEU A 154 -17.04 1.90 -2.70
N ALA A 155 -18.02 2.78 -2.96
CA ALA A 155 -19.19 2.91 -2.10
C ALA A 155 -20.01 1.61 -2.01
N GLN A 156 -20.11 0.86 -3.11
CA GLN A 156 -20.78 -0.44 -3.12
C GLN A 156 -19.96 -1.49 -2.34
N SER A 157 -18.64 -1.48 -2.47
CA SER A 157 -17.77 -2.39 -1.71
C SER A 157 -17.84 -2.11 -0.21
N LEU A 158 -17.87 -0.83 0.20
CA LEU A 158 -18.04 -0.46 1.62
C LEU A 158 -19.41 -0.87 2.16
N LEU A 159 -20.48 -0.74 1.37
CA LEU A 159 -21.81 -1.23 1.75
C LEU A 159 -21.79 -2.76 1.98
N SER A 160 -21.13 -3.50 1.10
CA SER A 160 -20.98 -4.95 1.26
C SER A 160 -20.23 -5.31 2.55
N LEU A 161 -19.13 -4.61 2.85
CA LEU A 161 -18.37 -4.79 4.10
C LEU A 161 -19.23 -4.48 5.33
N SER A 162 -19.96 -3.36 5.33
CA SER A 162 -20.86 -2.99 6.42
C SER A 162 -21.94 -4.04 6.65
N ASN A 163 -22.55 -4.57 5.58
CA ASN A 163 -23.53 -5.66 5.68
C ASN A 163 -22.93 -6.98 6.21
N SER A 164 -21.61 -7.14 6.07
CA SER A 164 -20.86 -8.29 6.60
C SER A 164 -20.29 -8.01 8.00
N GLY A 165 -20.74 -6.96 8.69
CA GLY A 165 -20.37 -6.67 10.07
C GLY A 165 -19.06 -5.89 10.25
N PHE A 166 -18.51 -5.27 9.19
CA PHE A 166 -17.37 -4.37 9.34
C PHE A 166 -17.81 -2.99 9.82
N ASP A 167 -17.06 -2.43 10.77
CA ASP A 167 -17.12 -1.01 11.09
C ASP A 167 -16.39 -0.22 9.98
N VAL A 168 -17.13 0.62 9.26
CA VAL A 168 -16.60 1.45 8.17
C VAL A 168 -16.26 2.83 8.70
N ILE A 169 -14.97 3.06 8.98
CA ILE A 169 -14.45 4.27 9.64
C ILE A 169 -13.87 5.22 8.58
N GLY A 170 -14.53 6.34 8.33
CA GLY A 170 -14.08 7.35 7.38
C GLY A 170 -13.26 8.45 8.03
N LEU A 171 -12.03 8.73 7.51
CA LEU A 171 -11.25 9.89 7.94
C LEU A 171 -11.79 11.16 7.27
N ALA A 172 -12.24 12.12 8.08
CA ALA A 172 -12.74 13.41 7.62
C ALA A 172 -12.43 14.49 8.65
N ALA A 173 -11.96 15.67 8.22
CA ALA A 173 -11.62 16.78 9.13
C ALA A 173 -12.85 17.23 9.97
N GLU A 174 -14.04 17.16 9.37
CA GLU A 174 -15.33 17.48 9.97
C GLU A 174 -16.01 16.27 10.67
N GLY A 175 -15.28 15.17 10.88
CA GLY A 175 -15.78 13.99 11.60
C GLY A 175 -16.32 14.32 12.98
N ALA A 176 -17.47 13.77 13.34
CA ALA A 176 -18.10 14.03 14.63
C ALA A 176 -17.30 13.40 15.78
N ALA A 177 -16.76 12.21 15.58
CA ALA A 177 -15.99 11.49 16.57
C ALA A 177 -14.49 11.87 16.51
N ASP A 178 -13.85 11.83 17.67
CA ASP A 178 -12.40 12.00 17.79
C ASP A 178 -11.73 10.63 17.64
N LEU A 179 -10.72 10.54 16.78
CA LEU A 179 -9.96 9.30 16.55
C LEU A 179 -9.45 8.68 17.87
N ARG A 180 -9.11 9.52 18.86
CA ARG A 180 -8.62 9.06 20.18
C ARG A 180 -9.69 8.39 21.02
N THR A 181 -10.96 8.61 20.71
CA THR A 181 -12.10 8.03 21.43
C THR A 181 -12.63 6.76 20.79
N LEU A 182 -12.10 6.39 19.62
CA LEU A 182 -12.42 5.10 19.03
C LEU A 182 -11.96 4.00 19.97
N SER A 183 -12.93 3.33 20.57
CA SER A 183 -12.64 2.17 21.40
C SER A 183 -11.92 1.11 20.54
N SER A 184 -11.05 0.33 21.16
CA SER A 184 -10.51 -0.89 20.58
C SER A 184 -11.63 -1.91 20.42
N SER A 185 -12.54 -1.65 19.44
CA SER A 185 -13.57 -2.63 19.12
C SER A 185 -12.86 -3.91 18.65
N GLN A 186 -13.31 -5.05 19.11
CA GLN A 186 -12.72 -6.35 18.75
C GLN A 186 -13.23 -6.85 17.38
N GLY A 187 -14.04 -6.07 16.67
CA GLY A 187 -14.63 -6.43 15.39
C GLY A 187 -13.76 -6.12 14.18
N SER A 188 -14.19 -6.60 13.03
CA SER A 188 -13.57 -6.30 11.75
C SER A 188 -13.81 -4.83 11.35
N ARG A 189 -12.78 -4.16 10.82
CA ARG A 189 -12.81 -2.71 10.50
C ARG A 189 -12.24 -2.41 9.14
N VAL A 190 -12.75 -1.35 8.51
CA VAL A 190 -12.15 -0.75 7.33
C VAL A 190 -11.95 0.74 7.54
N LEU A 191 -10.68 1.17 7.47
CA LEU A 191 -10.29 2.58 7.48
C LEU A 191 -10.43 3.14 6.07
N VAL A 192 -11.26 4.17 5.89
CA VAL A 192 -11.47 4.82 4.60
C VAL A 192 -10.72 6.15 4.57
N VAL A 193 -9.80 6.28 3.60
CA VAL A 193 -8.94 7.45 3.42
C VAL A 193 -9.27 8.11 2.10
N GLY A 194 -9.57 9.40 2.12
CA GLY A 194 -9.90 10.19 0.94
C GLY A 194 -8.69 10.80 0.24
N SER A 195 -8.94 11.45 -0.90
CA SER A 195 -7.94 12.21 -1.64
C SER A 195 -7.55 13.50 -0.92
N GLU A 196 -6.34 14.00 -1.22
CA GLU A 196 -5.89 15.30 -0.75
C GLU A 196 -6.81 16.43 -1.25
N GLY A 197 -7.14 17.35 -0.37
CA GLY A 197 -7.96 18.52 -0.62
C GLY A 197 -9.47 18.26 -0.68
N ARG A 198 -9.92 17.16 -1.33
CA ARG A 198 -11.36 16.85 -1.43
C ARG A 198 -11.87 15.92 -0.33
N GLY A 199 -10.98 15.19 0.32
CA GLY A 199 -11.36 14.16 1.29
C GLY A 199 -12.17 13.03 0.66
N LEU A 200 -13.15 12.54 1.39
CA LEU A 200 -14.05 11.46 0.95
C LEU A 200 -15.18 11.99 0.06
N ARG A 201 -15.45 11.29 -1.04
CA ARG A 201 -16.62 11.60 -1.88
C ARG A 201 -17.93 11.37 -1.12
N ARG A 202 -18.97 12.14 -1.48
CA ARG A 202 -20.30 12.11 -0.82
C ARG A 202 -20.83 10.69 -0.63
N LEU A 203 -20.90 9.88 -1.67
CA LEU A 203 -21.42 8.51 -1.58
C LEU A 203 -20.56 7.59 -0.72
N VAL A 204 -19.24 7.80 -0.68
CA VAL A 204 -18.32 7.05 0.19
C VAL A 204 -18.57 7.43 1.64
N ARG A 205 -18.72 8.72 1.95
CA ARG A 205 -19.07 9.21 3.30
C ARG A 205 -20.38 8.63 3.82
N GLU A 206 -21.41 8.58 2.97
CA GLU A 206 -22.71 8.00 3.31
C GLU A 206 -22.66 6.49 3.60
N ARG A 207 -21.57 5.81 3.24
CA ARG A 207 -21.34 4.39 3.53
C ARG A 207 -20.43 4.14 4.74
N CYS A 208 -19.85 5.20 5.31
CA CYS A 208 -19.13 5.08 6.57
C CYS A 208 -20.14 4.93 7.73
N THR A 209 -19.90 3.99 8.61
CA THR A 209 -20.65 3.84 9.86
C THR A 209 -20.32 4.97 10.84
N GLU A 210 -19.08 5.47 10.74
CA GLU A 210 -18.60 6.59 11.53
C GLU A 210 -17.61 7.45 10.75
N LEU A 211 -17.70 8.78 10.94
CA LEU A 211 -16.70 9.73 10.44
C LEU A 211 -15.89 10.24 11.61
N VAL A 212 -14.57 10.04 11.54
CA VAL A 212 -13.63 10.41 12.59
C VAL A 212 -12.67 11.48 12.12
N ARG A 213 -12.33 12.38 13.05
CA ARG A 213 -11.31 13.41 12.84
C ARG A 213 -10.05 13.12 13.66
N ILE A 214 -8.92 13.55 13.13
CA ILE A 214 -7.68 13.68 13.91
C ILE A 214 -7.69 15.08 14.53
N PRO A 215 -7.71 15.21 15.87
CA PRO A 215 -7.72 16.52 16.50
C PRO A 215 -6.43 17.30 16.20
N MET A 216 -6.60 18.51 15.74
CA MET A 216 -5.52 19.44 15.40
C MET A 216 -5.50 20.59 16.40
N ALA A 217 -4.34 20.86 17.02
CA ALA A 217 -4.18 21.96 17.95
C ALA A 217 -3.62 23.24 17.32
N GLY A 218 -3.09 23.14 16.12
CA GLY A 218 -2.46 24.23 15.39
C GLY A 218 -3.38 24.89 14.35
N PRO A 219 -2.86 25.88 13.61
CA PRO A 219 -3.63 26.63 12.60
C PRO A 219 -3.81 25.86 11.28
N ILE A 220 -3.25 24.65 11.16
CA ILE A 220 -3.34 23.83 9.95
C ILE A 220 -4.62 22.99 10.01
N GLU A 221 -5.43 23.06 8.95
CA GLU A 221 -6.75 22.42 8.89
C GLU A 221 -6.73 20.95 8.47
N SER A 222 -5.64 20.50 7.84
CA SER A 222 -5.54 19.13 7.32
C SER A 222 -4.10 18.61 7.32
N LEU A 223 -3.97 17.29 7.37
CA LEU A 223 -2.72 16.57 7.19
C LEU A 223 -2.66 15.98 5.77
N ASN A 224 -1.45 15.72 5.30
CA ASN A 224 -1.25 14.86 4.14
C ASN A 224 -1.98 13.53 4.34
N ALA A 225 -2.61 12.99 3.27
CA ALA A 225 -3.45 11.79 3.35
C ALA A 225 -2.70 10.56 3.90
N SER A 226 -1.40 10.40 3.55
CA SER A 226 -0.62 9.27 4.04
C SER A 226 -0.25 9.42 5.52
N VAL A 227 -0.03 10.64 5.99
CA VAL A 227 0.22 10.93 7.41
C VAL A 227 -1.05 10.67 8.22
N ALA A 228 -2.20 11.17 7.76
CA ALA A 228 -3.49 10.92 8.41
C ALA A 228 -3.81 9.42 8.50
N ALA A 229 -3.59 8.68 7.40
CA ALA A 229 -3.78 7.23 7.38
C ALA A 229 -2.86 6.51 8.37
N ALA A 230 -1.59 6.90 8.48
CA ALA A 230 -0.64 6.28 9.41
C ALA A 230 -1.03 6.51 10.87
N ILE A 231 -1.45 7.73 11.23
CA ILE A 231 -1.94 8.07 12.58
C ILE A 231 -3.19 7.26 12.92
N ALA A 232 -4.14 7.17 11.96
CA ALA A 232 -5.36 6.41 12.18
C ALA A 232 -5.11 4.91 12.32
N LEU A 233 -4.24 4.33 11.49
CA LEU A 233 -3.85 2.93 11.59
C LEU A 233 -3.20 2.63 12.94
N TYR A 234 -2.27 3.49 13.39
CA TYR A 234 -1.66 3.36 14.71
C TYR A 234 -2.71 3.37 15.82
N ALA A 235 -3.64 4.33 15.79
CA ALA A 235 -4.69 4.42 16.81
C ALA A 235 -5.64 3.20 16.81
N LEU A 236 -5.94 2.64 15.63
CA LEU A 236 -6.82 1.47 15.50
C LEU A 236 -6.14 0.14 15.89
N THR A 237 -4.80 0.10 15.91
CA THR A 237 -4.03 -1.12 16.21
C THR A 237 -3.27 -1.05 17.53
N ALA A 238 -3.28 0.10 18.19
CA ALA A 238 -2.70 0.23 19.53
C ALA A 238 -3.43 -0.71 20.51
N PRO A 239 -2.67 -1.39 21.40
CA PRO A 239 -3.22 -2.28 22.42
C PRO A 239 -4.08 -1.57 23.46
#